data_52fa7b921bb888550d604ea6e82edf5b
#
_entry.id   52fa7b921bb888550d604ea6e82edf5b
#
_cell.length_a   1.000
_cell.length_b   1.000
_cell.length_c   1.000
_cell.angle_alpha   90.00
_cell.angle_beta   90.00
_cell.angle_gamma   90.00
#
_symmetry.space_group_name_H-M   'P 1'
#
loop_
_entity.id
_entity.type
_entity.pdbx_description
1 polymer ?
#
loop_
_entity_poly.entity_id
_entity_poly.type
_entity_poly.pdbx_seq_one_letter_code
_entity_poly.pdbx_strand_id
1 'polypeptide(L)'
;MAIEVIKGNIFNTKAQTIVNTVNCVGVMGKGIALVYKLRYPKMFDLYSEFCKSKLIGIGKLWLYKGEENAPWVLNFPTKYHWKYPSKIEYVEKGLQKFVDTYQEKGIKSIAFPMLGTHNGGLEKAEVLSVMKRYLSQCDIPIEIYDYDPNAPDDLFESFKSKWNAIPNSERKAVTGIRTQKQIETIDNAVNSDSVKSMIALIEYKGIGLKTMEQCFKLVMNSQGSKTLFD
;
A
#
# COMPACT_ATOMS: atom_id res chain seq x y z
N MET A 1 3.16 22.97 12.20
CA MET A 1 3.84 22.44 10.99
C MET A 1 2.83 22.31 9.86
N ALA A 2 3.27 22.24 8.59
CA ALA A 2 2.34 22.25 7.46
C ALA A 2 1.89 20.83 7.13
N ILE A 3 0.58 20.67 6.95
CA ILE A 3 0.01 19.50 6.28
C ILE A 3 0.14 19.76 4.77
N GLU A 4 0.85 18.90 4.07
CA GLU A 4 0.99 18.98 2.62
C GLU A 4 0.00 18.03 1.93
N VAL A 5 -0.72 18.52 0.92
CA VAL A 5 -1.61 17.69 0.08
C VAL A 5 -0.93 17.49 -1.26
N ILE A 6 -0.60 16.23 -1.56
CA ILE A 6 0.21 15.85 -2.71
C ILE A 6 -0.65 15.04 -3.67
N LYS A 7 -0.73 15.44 -4.94
CA LYS A 7 -1.29 14.61 -6.00
C LYS A 7 -0.19 13.68 -6.52
N GLY A 8 -0.35 12.37 -6.31
CA GLY A 8 0.70 11.42 -6.67
C GLY A 8 0.52 10.02 -6.10
N ASN A 9 1.63 9.31 -5.96
CA ASN A 9 1.67 7.95 -5.41
C ASN A 9 2.34 7.95 -4.03
N ILE A 10 1.64 7.49 -3.00
CA ILE A 10 2.10 7.48 -1.61
C ILE A 10 3.40 6.67 -1.40
N PHE A 11 3.68 5.70 -2.25
CA PHE A 11 4.91 4.90 -2.14
C PHE A 11 6.18 5.68 -2.52
N ASN A 12 6.05 6.90 -3.04
CA ASN A 12 7.19 7.80 -3.27
C ASN A 12 7.54 8.69 -2.06
N THR A 13 6.74 8.63 -0.98
CA THR A 13 7.00 9.41 0.24
C THR A 13 8.35 9.07 0.86
N LYS A 14 8.93 10.05 1.55
CA LYS A 14 10.09 9.88 2.44
C LYS A 14 9.70 9.89 3.92
N ALA A 15 8.40 9.93 4.22
CA ALA A 15 7.92 9.87 5.59
C ALA A 15 8.32 8.54 6.26
N GLN A 16 8.62 8.60 7.56
CA GLN A 16 8.96 7.43 8.37
C GLN A 16 7.83 6.40 8.37
N THR A 17 6.58 6.85 8.36
CA THR A 17 5.39 6.01 8.48
C THR A 17 4.47 6.25 7.29
N ILE A 18 3.94 5.18 6.73
CA ILE A 18 2.93 5.21 5.66
C ILE A 18 1.65 4.54 6.14
N VAL A 19 0.51 5.09 5.75
CA VAL A 19 -0.80 4.58 6.21
C VAL A 19 -1.41 3.62 5.20
N ASN A 20 -1.75 2.44 5.67
CA ASN A 20 -2.51 1.43 4.94
C ASN A 20 -3.98 1.44 5.40
N THR A 21 -4.92 1.75 4.52
CA THR A 21 -6.35 1.69 4.81
C THR A 21 -6.86 0.26 4.75
N VAL A 22 -7.42 -0.24 5.85
CA VAL A 22 -7.81 -1.64 6.00
C VAL A 22 -9.26 -1.80 6.47
N ASN A 23 -9.75 -3.04 6.48
CA ASN A 23 -11.00 -3.44 7.14
C ASN A 23 -10.72 -4.17 8.46
N CYS A 24 -11.77 -4.60 9.16
CA CYS A 24 -11.63 -5.29 10.44
C CYS A 24 -11.75 -6.82 10.34
N VAL A 25 -11.76 -7.40 9.13
CA VAL A 25 -11.99 -8.84 8.90
C VAL A 25 -10.83 -9.55 8.21
N GLY A 26 -9.64 -8.93 8.14
CA GLY A 26 -8.42 -9.58 7.69
C GLY A 26 -8.28 -9.74 6.17
N VAL A 27 -8.96 -8.92 5.37
CA VAL A 27 -8.92 -9.02 3.90
C VAL A 27 -8.19 -7.83 3.28
N MET A 28 -7.17 -8.09 2.48
CA MET A 28 -6.46 -7.12 1.65
C MET A 28 -6.52 -7.58 0.18
N GLY A 29 -7.66 -7.37 -0.48
CA GLY A 29 -7.95 -7.95 -1.80
C GLY A 29 -7.99 -6.97 -2.96
N LYS A 30 -7.98 -5.64 -2.71
CA LYS A 30 -8.07 -4.59 -3.74
C LYS A 30 -7.35 -3.31 -3.32
N GLY A 31 -7.05 -2.46 -4.32
CA GLY A 31 -6.50 -1.13 -4.13
C GLY A 31 -5.19 -1.13 -3.35
N ILE A 32 -4.97 -0.07 -2.59
CA ILE A 32 -3.73 0.13 -1.84
C ILE A 32 -3.45 -0.99 -0.83
N ALA A 33 -4.47 -1.54 -0.16
CA ALA A 33 -4.31 -2.63 0.80
C ALA A 33 -3.71 -3.89 0.15
N LEU A 34 -4.10 -4.20 -1.09
CA LEU A 34 -3.49 -5.32 -1.82
C LEU A 34 -2.01 -5.07 -2.11
N VAL A 35 -1.63 -3.85 -2.47
CA VAL A 35 -0.21 -3.49 -2.67
C VAL A 35 0.58 -3.65 -1.38
N TYR A 36 0.03 -3.22 -0.24
CA TYR A 36 0.67 -3.42 1.06
C TYR A 36 0.83 -4.91 1.41
N LYS A 37 -0.18 -5.75 1.15
CA LYS A 37 -0.08 -7.20 1.32
C LYS A 37 1.07 -7.78 0.49
N LEU A 38 1.22 -7.34 -0.75
CA LEU A 38 2.25 -7.86 -1.66
C LEU A 38 3.65 -7.35 -1.32
N ARG A 39 3.76 -6.14 -0.78
CA ARG A 39 5.02 -5.56 -0.29
C ARG A 39 5.45 -6.14 1.06
N TYR A 40 4.49 -6.38 1.95
CA TYR A 40 4.73 -6.76 3.35
C TYR A 40 3.93 -8.02 3.72
N PRO A 41 4.25 -9.20 3.18
CA PRO A 41 3.49 -10.42 3.42
C PRO A 41 3.44 -10.81 4.91
N LYS A 42 4.54 -10.65 5.67
CA LYS A 42 4.57 -10.90 7.12
C LYS A 42 3.61 -9.98 7.89
N MET A 43 3.52 -8.69 7.48
CA MET A 43 2.53 -7.77 8.06
C MET A 43 1.10 -8.25 7.79
N PHE A 44 0.82 -8.73 6.59
CA PHE A 44 -0.50 -9.23 6.23
C PHE A 44 -0.91 -10.44 7.07
N ASP A 45 0.01 -11.38 7.32
CA ASP A 45 -0.26 -12.55 8.14
C ASP A 45 -0.63 -12.16 9.58
N LEU A 46 0.16 -11.28 10.21
CA LEU A 46 -0.12 -10.73 11.54
C LEU A 46 -1.44 -9.94 11.57
N TYR A 47 -1.69 -9.09 10.56
CA TYR A 47 -2.95 -8.36 10.46
C TYR A 47 -4.16 -9.31 10.42
N SER A 48 -4.05 -10.39 9.63
CA SER A 48 -5.12 -11.39 9.51
C SER A 48 -5.40 -12.07 10.86
N GLU A 49 -4.37 -12.43 11.61
CA GLU A 49 -4.49 -13.00 12.96
C GLU A 49 -5.11 -12.02 13.96
N PHE A 50 -4.68 -10.75 13.94
CA PHE A 50 -5.23 -9.72 14.82
C PHE A 50 -6.69 -9.40 14.50
N CYS A 51 -7.11 -9.48 13.24
CA CYS A 51 -8.52 -9.39 12.89
C CYS A 51 -9.34 -10.58 13.45
N LYS A 52 -8.85 -11.80 13.29
CA LYS A 52 -9.49 -13.00 13.87
C LYS A 52 -9.64 -12.90 15.38
N SER A 53 -8.63 -12.38 16.06
CA SER A 53 -8.59 -12.17 17.51
C SER A 53 -9.30 -10.88 17.95
N LYS A 54 -9.97 -10.15 17.06
CA LYS A 54 -10.69 -8.87 17.32
C LYS A 54 -9.80 -7.78 17.95
N LEU A 55 -8.50 -7.84 17.77
CA LEU A 55 -7.56 -6.82 18.22
C LEU A 55 -7.59 -5.59 17.32
N ILE A 56 -7.90 -5.74 16.03
CA ILE A 56 -8.11 -4.67 15.06
C ILE A 56 -9.60 -4.36 14.96
N GLY A 57 -9.96 -3.09 15.03
CA GLY A 57 -11.33 -2.59 14.94
C GLY A 57 -11.36 -1.12 14.57
N ILE A 58 -12.54 -0.56 14.37
CA ILE A 58 -12.70 0.88 14.12
C ILE A 58 -12.15 1.67 15.31
N GLY A 59 -11.24 2.60 15.04
CA GLY A 59 -10.51 3.37 16.06
C GLY A 59 -9.39 2.61 16.78
N LYS A 60 -9.11 1.36 16.40
CA LYS A 60 -7.96 0.58 16.89
C LYS A 60 -6.92 0.49 15.80
N LEU A 61 -5.89 1.33 15.87
CA LEU A 61 -4.79 1.38 14.93
C LEU A 61 -3.72 0.36 15.29
N TRP A 62 -3.06 -0.19 14.28
CA TRP A 62 -1.93 -1.08 14.48
C TRP A 62 -0.71 -0.64 13.67
N LEU A 63 0.39 -0.34 14.37
CA LEU A 63 1.66 0.06 13.77
C LEU A 63 2.56 -1.17 13.58
N TYR A 64 2.88 -1.45 12.33
CA TYR A 64 3.89 -2.43 11.93
C TYR A 64 5.20 -1.71 11.65
N LYS A 65 6.25 -1.97 12.44
CA LYS A 65 7.54 -1.28 12.29
C LYS A 65 8.44 -1.90 11.21
N GLY A 66 8.06 -3.07 10.69
CA GLY A 66 8.74 -3.69 9.55
C GLY A 66 10.15 -4.17 9.84
N GLU A 67 10.94 -4.25 8.76
CA GLU A 67 12.36 -4.57 8.78
C GLU A 67 13.18 -3.27 8.81
N GLU A 68 14.46 -3.37 9.19
CA GLU A 68 15.37 -2.24 9.23
C GLU A 68 15.44 -1.56 7.84
N ASN A 69 15.41 -0.22 7.83
CA ASN A 69 15.36 0.64 6.64
C ASN A 69 14.07 0.61 5.80
N ALA A 70 13.03 -0.11 6.21
CA ALA A 70 11.71 0.00 5.59
C ALA A 70 10.83 1.03 6.33
N PRO A 71 9.94 1.74 5.64
CA PRO A 71 8.98 2.62 6.30
C PRO A 71 8.06 1.79 7.22
N TRP A 72 7.67 2.39 8.33
CA TRP A 72 6.65 1.80 9.20
C TRP A 72 5.29 1.85 8.52
N VAL A 73 4.44 0.89 8.78
CA VAL A 73 3.09 0.85 8.22
C VAL A 73 2.04 0.97 9.31
N LEU A 74 1.27 2.06 9.29
CA LEU A 74 0.13 2.23 10.18
C LEU A 74 -1.12 1.66 9.52
N ASN A 75 -1.58 0.50 10.00
CA ASN A 75 -2.84 -0.09 9.56
C ASN A 75 -4.01 0.63 10.21
N PHE A 76 -4.80 1.31 9.35
CA PHE A 76 -5.87 2.21 9.74
C PHE A 76 -7.22 1.66 9.25
N PRO A 77 -8.07 1.11 10.13
CA PRO A 77 -9.37 0.59 9.76
C PRO A 77 -10.35 1.69 9.34
N THR A 78 -10.68 1.72 8.05
CA THR A 78 -11.70 2.63 7.48
C THR A 78 -13.01 1.92 7.18
N LYS A 79 -13.03 0.58 7.31
CA LYS A 79 -14.22 -0.25 7.10
C LYS A 79 -14.33 -1.31 8.19
N TYR A 80 -15.54 -1.59 8.61
CA TYR A 80 -15.78 -2.77 9.45
C TYR A 80 -15.59 -4.06 8.64
N HIS A 81 -16.18 -4.11 7.44
CA HIS A 81 -16.10 -5.25 6.53
C HIS A 81 -15.85 -4.78 5.10
N TRP A 82 -15.08 -5.52 4.30
CA TRP A 82 -14.66 -5.12 2.96
C TRP A 82 -15.83 -4.90 1.96
N LYS A 83 -16.98 -5.58 2.17
CA LYS A 83 -18.20 -5.46 1.35
C LYS A 83 -18.95 -4.14 1.55
N TYR A 84 -18.82 -3.51 2.71
CA TYR A 84 -19.60 -2.33 3.07
C TYR A 84 -18.81 -1.04 2.83
N PRO A 85 -19.47 0.09 2.63
CA PRO A 85 -18.82 1.39 2.49
C PRO A 85 -18.11 1.79 3.79
N SER A 86 -17.17 2.71 3.66
CA SER A 86 -16.60 3.44 4.79
C SER A 86 -17.66 4.41 5.34
N LYS A 87 -17.46 4.84 6.59
CA LYS A 87 -18.26 5.89 7.22
C LYS A 87 -17.32 6.96 7.74
N ILE A 88 -17.74 8.22 7.70
CA ILE A 88 -16.89 9.32 8.16
C ILE A 88 -16.52 9.17 9.64
N GLU A 89 -17.43 8.66 10.46
CA GLU A 89 -17.19 8.41 11.89
C GLU A 89 -16.09 7.36 12.13
N TYR A 90 -15.85 6.46 11.17
CA TYR A 90 -14.76 5.50 11.25
C TYR A 90 -13.41 6.17 11.05
N VAL A 91 -13.36 7.12 10.11
CA VAL A 91 -12.19 7.93 9.83
C VAL A 91 -11.89 8.84 11.03
N GLU A 92 -12.90 9.52 11.58
CA GLU A 92 -12.77 10.39 12.75
C GLU A 92 -12.22 9.63 13.97
N LYS A 93 -12.80 8.47 14.30
CA LYS A 93 -12.32 7.64 15.41
C LYS A 93 -10.86 7.19 15.25
N GLY A 94 -10.46 6.85 14.02
CA GLY A 94 -9.07 6.50 13.74
C GLY A 94 -8.14 7.69 13.84
N LEU A 95 -8.52 8.85 13.30
CA LEU A 95 -7.73 10.08 13.37
C LEU A 95 -7.58 10.57 14.82
N GLN A 96 -8.65 10.54 15.62
CA GLN A 96 -8.56 10.86 17.05
C GLN A 96 -7.55 9.95 17.75
N LYS A 97 -7.65 8.63 17.52
CA LYS A 97 -6.71 7.66 18.09
C LYS A 97 -5.27 7.92 17.65
N PHE A 98 -5.06 8.32 16.39
CA PHE A 98 -3.74 8.69 15.90
C PHE A 98 -3.20 9.91 16.66
N VAL A 99 -3.97 10.99 16.72
CA VAL A 99 -3.59 12.24 17.43
C VAL A 99 -3.24 11.95 18.88
N ASP A 100 -4.01 11.12 19.58
CA ASP A 100 -3.79 10.77 20.98
C ASP A 100 -2.52 9.95 21.22
N THR A 101 -1.97 9.28 20.19
CA THR A 101 -0.95 8.23 20.44
C THR A 101 0.30 8.30 19.56
N TYR A 102 0.38 9.15 18.53
CA TYR A 102 1.50 9.14 17.58
C TYR A 102 2.85 9.42 18.25
N GLN A 103 2.91 10.33 19.24
CA GLN A 103 4.13 10.64 19.98
C GLN A 103 4.62 9.44 20.79
N GLU A 104 3.72 8.80 21.56
CA GLU A 104 4.02 7.60 22.34
C GLU A 104 4.54 6.45 21.44
N LYS A 105 4.02 6.34 20.23
CA LYS A 105 4.46 5.33 19.24
C LYS A 105 5.78 5.68 18.54
N GLY A 106 6.29 6.90 18.74
CA GLY A 106 7.54 7.38 18.16
C GLY A 106 7.44 7.73 16.67
N ILE A 107 6.24 8.11 16.19
CA ILE A 107 6.02 8.53 14.81
C ILE A 107 6.53 9.97 14.66
N LYS A 108 7.51 10.16 13.74
CA LYS A 108 8.18 11.45 13.51
C LYS A 108 7.76 12.13 12.20
N SER A 109 7.22 11.39 11.26
CA SER A 109 6.60 11.88 10.02
C SER A 109 5.69 10.81 9.46
N ILE A 110 4.61 11.22 8.75
CA ILE A 110 3.61 10.27 8.27
C ILE A 110 2.97 10.72 6.96
N ALA A 111 2.73 9.74 6.08
CA ALA A 111 1.98 9.93 4.85
C ALA A 111 0.65 9.15 4.91
N PHE A 112 -0.45 9.85 4.65
CA PHE A 112 -1.80 9.30 4.58
C PHE A 112 -2.27 9.24 3.13
N PRO A 113 -2.97 8.18 2.71
CA PRO A 113 -3.85 8.29 1.53
C PRO A 113 -5.12 9.05 1.92
N MET A 114 -5.93 9.48 0.93
CA MET A 114 -7.30 9.94 1.18
C MET A 114 -8.13 8.82 1.81
N LEU A 115 -8.40 8.93 3.13
CA LEU A 115 -8.97 7.88 3.95
C LEU A 115 -10.41 7.53 3.53
N GLY A 116 -10.65 6.27 3.16
CA GLY A 116 -12.00 5.77 2.88
C GLY A 116 -12.67 6.29 1.61
N THR A 117 -11.96 6.96 0.71
CA THR A 117 -12.55 7.55 -0.51
C THR A 117 -12.77 6.51 -1.62
N HIS A 118 -11.77 6.02 -2.31
CA HIS A 118 -11.89 5.15 -3.47
C HIS A 118 -12.82 3.94 -3.26
N ASN A 119 -12.27 2.84 -2.72
CA ASN A 119 -13.07 1.64 -2.44
C ASN A 119 -13.99 1.80 -1.21
N GLY A 120 -13.87 2.91 -0.48
CA GLY A 120 -14.68 3.24 0.69
C GLY A 120 -15.92 4.03 0.35
N GLY A 121 -15.90 4.79 -0.75
CA GLY A 121 -17.05 5.55 -1.25
C GLY A 121 -17.31 6.88 -0.54
N LEU A 122 -16.41 7.34 0.34
CA LEU A 122 -16.54 8.65 0.98
C LEU A 122 -16.17 9.78 0.00
N GLU A 123 -16.79 10.94 0.18
CA GLU A 123 -16.56 12.13 -0.63
C GLU A 123 -15.20 12.77 -0.24
N LYS A 124 -14.37 13.11 -1.27
CA LYS A 124 -13.00 13.58 -1.05
C LYS A 124 -12.90 14.88 -0.27
N ALA A 125 -13.74 15.87 -0.57
CA ALA A 125 -13.67 17.18 0.08
C ALA A 125 -14.03 17.08 1.56
N GLU A 126 -15.05 16.28 1.90
CA GLU A 126 -15.46 15.99 3.27
C GLU A 126 -14.32 15.31 4.05
N VAL A 127 -13.75 14.24 3.50
CA VAL A 127 -12.63 13.50 4.12
C VAL A 127 -11.43 14.40 4.33
N LEU A 128 -11.04 15.21 3.32
CA LEU A 128 -9.90 16.11 3.44
C LEU A 128 -10.12 17.16 4.55
N SER A 129 -11.33 17.71 4.66
CA SER A 129 -11.68 18.65 5.73
C SER A 129 -11.55 18.00 7.10
N VAL A 130 -12.08 16.77 7.27
CA VAL A 130 -11.96 16.01 8.52
C VAL A 130 -10.49 15.70 8.82
N MET A 131 -9.72 15.21 7.84
CA MET A 131 -8.30 14.92 8.03
C MET A 131 -7.53 16.16 8.48
N LYS A 132 -7.71 17.32 7.82
CA LYS A 132 -7.04 18.56 8.21
C LYS A 132 -7.40 19.00 9.63
N ARG A 133 -8.67 18.91 10.02
CA ARG A 133 -9.14 19.27 11.36
C ARG A 133 -8.45 18.47 12.48
N TYR A 134 -8.29 17.16 12.30
CA TYR A 134 -7.63 16.32 13.30
C TYR A 134 -6.10 16.46 13.24
N LEU A 135 -5.52 16.37 12.04
CA LEU A 135 -4.07 16.30 11.85
C LEU A 135 -3.37 17.65 12.11
N SER A 136 -4.08 18.78 12.06
CA SER A 136 -3.53 20.09 12.45
C SER A 136 -3.11 20.17 13.94
N GLN A 137 -3.54 19.23 14.76
CA GLN A 137 -3.16 19.12 16.17
C GLN A 137 -1.79 18.44 16.37
N CYS A 138 -1.22 17.87 15.31
CA CYS A 138 0.06 17.17 15.37
C CYS A 138 1.22 18.13 15.06
N ASP A 139 2.36 17.91 15.70
CA ASP A 139 3.59 18.71 15.56
C ASP A 139 4.66 18.05 14.67
N ILE A 140 4.27 17.08 13.86
CA ILE A 140 5.11 16.34 12.92
C ILE A 140 4.78 16.67 11.46
N PRO A 141 5.71 16.48 10.50
CA PRO A 141 5.42 16.55 9.07
C PRO A 141 4.36 15.52 8.66
N ILE A 142 3.32 16.00 7.94
CA ILE A 142 2.21 15.16 7.48
C ILE A 142 1.98 15.40 5.99
N GLU A 143 1.96 14.33 5.23
CA GLU A 143 1.60 14.31 3.82
C GLU A 143 0.25 13.62 3.65
N ILE A 144 -0.62 14.20 2.81
CA ILE A 144 -1.90 13.58 2.41
C ILE A 144 -1.86 13.36 0.90
N TYR A 145 -1.85 12.11 0.46
CA TYR A 145 -1.80 11.76 -0.94
C TYR A 145 -3.20 11.63 -1.55
N ASP A 146 -3.50 12.48 -2.52
CA ASP A 146 -4.55 12.26 -3.50
C ASP A 146 -3.96 11.42 -4.65
N TYR A 147 -4.36 10.17 -4.73
CA TYR A 147 -3.81 9.21 -5.68
C TYR A 147 -4.02 9.65 -7.12
N ASP A 148 -2.92 9.74 -7.86
CA ASP A 148 -2.90 9.92 -9.30
C ASP A 148 -2.54 8.58 -9.97
N PRO A 149 -3.45 7.96 -10.75
CA PRO A 149 -3.17 6.69 -11.43
C PRO A 149 -2.05 6.79 -12.47
N ASN A 150 -1.71 8.00 -12.94
CA ASN A 150 -0.61 8.24 -13.88
C ASN A 150 0.74 8.46 -13.17
N ALA A 151 0.75 8.61 -11.85
CA ALA A 151 1.99 8.79 -11.11
C ALA A 151 2.75 7.45 -11.01
N PRO A 152 4.07 7.45 -11.29
CA PRO A 152 4.90 6.28 -11.06
C PRO A 152 4.96 5.94 -9.58
N ASP A 153 5.32 4.69 -9.26
CA ASP A 153 5.72 4.29 -7.91
C ASP A 153 7.23 3.96 -7.85
N ASP A 154 7.71 3.68 -6.66
CA ASP A 154 9.13 3.39 -6.38
C ASP A 154 9.62 2.03 -6.91
N LEU A 155 8.72 1.11 -7.29
CA LEU A 155 9.07 -0.26 -7.68
C LEU A 155 8.93 -0.56 -9.17
N PHE A 156 8.05 0.13 -9.89
CA PHE A 156 7.66 -0.26 -11.23
C PHE A 156 8.82 -0.24 -12.23
N GLU A 157 9.66 0.78 -12.22
CA GLU A 157 10.81 0.86 -13.11
C GLU A 157 11.85 -0.25 -12.82
N SER A 158 12.07 -0.55 -11.54
CA SER A 158 12.92 -1.69 -11.15
C SER A 158 12.33 -3.02 -11.59
N PHE A 159 11.02 -3.20 -11.44
CA PHE A 159 10.31 -4.38 -11.95
C PHE A 159 10.44 -4.50 -13.46
N LYS A 160 10.17 -3.44 -14.23
CA LYS A 160 10.26 -3.39 -15.69
C LYS A 160 11.67 -3.74 -16.17
N SER A 161 12.68 -3.17 -15.55
CA SER A 161 14.09 -3.44 -15.87
C SER A 161 14.43 -4.92 -15.67
N LYS A 162 14.07 -5.50 -14.50
CA LYS A 162 14.32 -6.92 -14.19
C LYS A 162 13.53 -7.85 -15.10
N TRP A 163 12.28 -7.53 -15.37
CA TRP A 163 11.43 -8.30 -16.27
C TRP A 163 12.04 -8.37 -17.67
N ASN A 164 12.49 -7.24 -18.22
CA ASN A 164 13.07 -7.16 -19.56
C ASN A 164 14.47 -7.81 -19.64
N ALA A 165 15.20 -7.89 -18.54
CA ALA A 165 16.48 -8.58 -18.48
C ALA A 165 16.37 -10.10 -18.54
N ILE A 166 15.18 -10.68 -18.24
CA ILE A 166 14.98 -12.12 -18.30
C ILE A 166 14.64 -12.55 -19.73
N PRO A 167 15.42 -13.47 -20.36
CA PRO A 167 15.10 -14.02 -21.67
C PRO A 167 13.70 -14.65 -21.68
N ASN A 168 12.95 -14.49 -22.77
CA ASN A 168 11.59 -15.01 -22.87
C ASN A 168 11.48 -16.52 -22.56
N SER A 169 12.47 -17.31 -23.01
CA SER A 169 12.54 -18.75 -22.74
C SER A 169 12.68 -19.10 -21.26
N GLU A 170 13.22 -18.19 -20.45
CA GLU A 170 13.53 -18.42 -19.03
C GLU A 170 12.47 -17.82 -18.08
N ARG A 171 11.59 -16.94 -18.57
CA ARG A 171 10.62 -16.21 -17.74
C ARG A 171 9.76 -17.13 -16.87
N LYS A 172 9.29 -18.26 -17.42
CA LYS A 172 8.49 -19.23 -16.63
C LYS A 172 9.27 -19.80 -15.46
N ALA A 173 10.51 -20.20 -15.69
CA ALA A 173 11.36 -20.78 -14.66
C ALA A 173 11.75 -19.77 -13.58
N VAL A 174 12.19 -18.58 -14.01
CA VAL A 174 12.67 -17.53 -13.10
C VAL A 174 11.53 -16.93 -12.27
N THR A 175 10.38 -16.66 -12.88
CA THR A 175 9.27 -15.97 -12.20
C THR A 175 8.27 -16.89 -11.53
N GLY A 176 8.23 -18.19 -11.92
CA GLY A 176 7.19 -19.12 -11.48
C GLY A 176 5.81 -18.88 -12.10
N ILE A 177 5.71 -18.02 -13.12
CA ILE A 177 4.47 -17.76 -13.87
C ILE A 177 4.23 -18.95 -14.81
N ARG A 178 3.05 -19.56 -14.69
CA ARG A 178 2.80 -20.90 -15.27
C ARG A 178 2.50 -20.89 -16.75
N THR A 179 1.80 -19.88 -17.26
CA THR A 179 1.28 -19.89 -18.63
C THR A 179 1.93 -18.84 -19.51
N GLN A 180 2.13 -19.19 -20.78
CA GLN A 180 2.66 -18.25 -21.79
C GLN A 180 1.76 -17.02 -21.94
N LYS A 181 0.44 -17.21 -21.91
CA LYS A 181 -0.54 -16.12 -21.97
C LYS A 181 -0.36 -15.08 -20.85
N GLN A 182 -0.04 -15.53 -19.63
CA GLN A 182 0.24 -14.59 -18.52
C GLN A 182 1.52 -13.78 -18.74
N ILE A 183 2.56 -14.43 -19.29
CA ILE A 183 3.83 -13.74 -19.64
C ILE A 183 3.56 -12.68 -20.70
N GLU A 184 2.89 -13.04 -21.80
CA GLU A 184 2.51 -12.10 -22.86
C GLU A 184 1.63 -10.94 -22.32
N THR A 185 0.73 -11.23 -21.39
CA THR A 185 -0.09 -10.18 -20.74
C THR A 185 0.78 -9.20 -19.95
N ILE A 186 1.80 -9.69 -19.23
CA ILE A 186 2.73 -8.82 -18.51
C ILE A 186 3.61 -8.04 -19.49
N ASP A 187 4.10 -8.68 -20.57
CA ASP A 187 4.87 -8.01 -21.63
C ASP A 187 4.08 -6.82 -22.21
N ASN A 188 2.83 -7.03 -22.54
CA ASN A 188 1.96 -5.98 -23.04
C ASN A 188 1.74 -4.87 -21.99
N ALA A 189 1.54 -5.24 -20.72
CA ALA A 189 1.34 -4.27 -19.65
C ALA A 189 2.60 -3.42 -19.39
N VAL A 190 3.77 -4.04 -19.31
CA VAL A 190 5.05 -3.37 -19.04
C VAL A 190 5.45 -2.40 -20.18
N ASN A 191 5.02 -2.69 -21.41
CA ASN A 191 5.27 -1.85 -22.56
C ASN A 191 4.12 -0.85 -22.86
N SER A 192 3.08 -0.82 -22.03
CA SER A 192 1.97 0.12 -22.17
C SER A 192 2.29 1.44 -21.49
N ASP A 193 2.08 2.57 -22.19
CA ASP A 193 2.24 3.91 -21.62
C ASP A 193 1.26 4.21 -20.47
N SER A 194 0.18 3.43 -20.36
CA SER A 194 -0.81 3.57 -19.29
C SER A 194 -0.40 2.92 -17.98
N VAL A 195 0.64 2.07 -17.98
CA VAL A 195 1.11 1.35 -16.78
C VAL A 195 2.42 1.96 -16.31
N LYS A 196 2.35 2.73 -15.23
CA LYS A 196 3.49 3.45 -14.63
C LYS A 196 3.75 3.09 -13.17
N SER A 197 2.95 2.16 -12.62
CA SER A 197 3.05 1.75 -11.23
C SER A 197 2.63 0.30 -11.04
N MET A 198 3.06 -0.31 -9.94
CA MET A 198 2.62 -1.66 -9.56
C MET A 198 1.11 -1.72 -9.29
N ILE A 199 0.48 -0.61 -8.87
CA ILE A 199 -0.99 -0.53 -8.74
C ILE A 199 -1.64 -0.58 -10.13
N ALA A 200 -1.15 0.19 -11.09
CA ALA A 200 -1.67 0.15 -12.47
C ALA A 200 -1.47 -1.22 -13.11
N LEU A 201 -0.36 -1.91 -12.79
CA LEU A 201 -0.11 -3.27 -13.25
C LEU A 201 -1.12 -4.28 -12.69
N ILE A 202 -1.51 -4.16 -11.40
CA ILE A 202 -2.57 -5.00 -10.80
C ILE A 202 -3.91 -4.81 -11.50
N GLU A 203 -4.21 -3.59 -11.94
CA GLU A 203 -5.47 -3.24 -12.57
C GLU A 203 -5.50 -3.57 -14.07
N TYR A 204 -4.36 -3.95 -14.65
CA TYR A 204 -4.29 -4.31 -16.06
C TYR A 204 -5.07 -5.59 -16.36
N LYS A 205 -5.93 -5.52 -17.38
CA LYS A 205 -6.81 -6.64 -17.76
C LYS A 205 -6.04 -7.92 -18.03
N GLY A 206 -6.37 -8.97 -17.30
CA GLY A 206 -5.75 -10.31 -17.45
C GLY A 206 -4.65 -10.60 -16.44
N ILE A 207 -4.25 -9.63 -15.64
CA ILE A 207 -3.30 -9.83 -14.53
C ILE A 207 -4.08 -10.12 -13.25
N GLY A 208 -3.97 -11.33 -12.74
CA GLY A 208 -4.61 -11.79 -11.51
C GLY A 208 -3.67 -11.77 -10.31
N LEU A 209 -4.25 -11.97 -9.11
CA LEU A 209 -3.52 -11.92 -7.84
C LEU A 209 -2.26 -12.80 -7.83
N LYS A 210 -2.36 -14.07 -8.25
CA LYS A 210 -1.22 -15.00 -8.27
C LYS A 210 -0.09 -14.54 -9.19
N THR A 211 -0.43 -13.91 -10.30
CA THR A 211 0.55 -13.31 -11.22
C THR A 211 1.25 -12.13 -10.55
N MET A 212 0.49 -11.27 -9.87
CA MET A 212 1.06 -10.14 -9.13
C MET A 212 1.94 -10.57 -7.97
N GLU A 213 1.61 -11.64 -7.26
CA GLU A 213 2.48 -12.21 -6.22
C GLU A 213 3.86 -12.58 -6.79
N GLN A 214 3.92 -13.14 -8.01
CA GLN A 214 5.20 -13.44 -8.68
C GLN A 214 5.92 -12.15 -9.13
N CYS A 215 5.19 -11.16 -9.67
CA CYS A 215 5.79 -9.88 -10.05
C CYS A 215 6.43 -9.17 -8.83
N PHE A 216 5.72 -9.14 -7.68
CA PHE A 216 6.27 -8.55 -6.46
C PHE A 216 7.47 -9.34 -5.91
N LYS A 217 7.44 -10.68 -5.95
CA LYS A 217 8.61 -11.49 -5.57
C LYS A 217 9.83 -11.15 -6.42
N LEU A 218 9.66 -10.97 -7.73
CA LEU A 218 10.76 -10.63 -8.62
C LEU A 218 11.41 -9.28 -8.25
N VAL A 219 10.65 -8.28 -7.83
CA VAL A 219 11.19 -6.97 -7.50
C VAL A 219 11.66 -6.86 -6.06
N MET A 220 11.00 -7.53 -5.11
CA MET A 220 11.31 -7.43 -3.68
C MET A 220 12.47 -8.33 -3.24
N ASN A 221 12.58 -9.57 -3.78
CA ASN A 221 13.61 -10.53 -3.35
C ASN A 221 15.05 -10.12 -3.70
N SER A 222 15.24 -9.18 -4.60
CA SER A 222 16.57 -8.69 -4.97
C SER A 222 17.10 -7.58 -4.04
N GLN A 223 16.34 -7.16 -3.06
CA GLN A 223 16.84 -6.28 -1.99
C GLN A 223 17.51 -7.05 -0.84
N GLY A 224 17.40 -8.39 -0.83
CA GLY A 224 17.91 -9.26 0.24
C GLY A 224 19.04 -10.21 -0.12
N SER A 225 19.48 -10.31 -1.38
CA SER A 225 20.63 -11.14 -1.73
C SER A 225 21.92 -10.33 -1.74
N LYS A 226 22.49 -10.04 -0.57
CA LYS A 226 23.94 -10.01 -0.46
C LYS A 226 24.42 -11.43 -0.78
N THR A 227 24.94 -11.64 -1.99
CA THR A 227 25.66 -12.85 -2.35
C THR A 227 26.84 -12.99 -1.41
N LEU A 228 26.98 -14.17 -0.81
CA LEU A 228 28.06 -14.56 0.11
C LEU A 228 29.41 -14.78 -0.63
N PHE A 229 29.68 -13.99 -1.66
CA PHE A 229 30.92 -14.01 -2.43
C PHE A 229 31.33 -12.59 -2.80
N ASP A 230 31.79 -11.84 -1.80
CA ASP A 230 32.75 -10.74 -1.93
C ASP A 230 33.65 -10.72 -0.68
#